data_266c3d665e42e993c9d209d5e2051494
#
_entry.id   266c3d665e42e993c9d209d5e2051494
#
_cell.length_a   1.000
_cell.length_b   1.000
_cell.length_c   1.000
_cell.angle_alpha   90.00
_cell.angle_beta   90.00
_cell.angle_gamma   90.00
#
_symmetry.space_group_name_H-M   'P 1'
#
loop_
_entity.id
_entity.type
_entity.pdbx_description
1 polymer ?
#
loop_
_entity_poly.entity_id
_entity_poly.type
_entity_poly.pdbx_seq_one_letter_code
_entity_poly.pdbx_strand_id
1 'polypeptide(L)'
;MTDNEQKKIFAKNLNKYISLNQKQQKEVADDLGINPTTLNMWCNGNSMPNVGKIQKLADYFRIGKSDLTDEKEDSDVDLEFTDTVMKIALNDKRFAKIVIAYSKLQTDKRDLICDFFEKFIL
;
A
#
# COMPACT_ATOMS: atom_id res chain seq x y z
N MET A 1 -23.46 6.37 3.77
CA MET A 1 -22.67 5.15 4.01
C MET A 1 -22.84 4.71 5.46
N THR A 2 -23.13 3.45 5.71
CA THR A 2 -23.29 2.94 7.07
C THR A 2 -21.94 2.66 7.71
N ASP A 3 -21.89 2.59 9.05
CA ASP A 3 -20.67 2.24 9.77
C ASP A 3 -20.13 0.87 9.35
N ASN A 4 -21.04 -0.09 9.09
CA ASN A 4 -20.64 -1.43 8.65
C ASN A 4 -19.99 -1.41 7.25
N GLU A 5 -20.53 -0.60 6.36
CA GLU A 5 -19.94 -0.43 5.02
C GLU A 5 -18.55 0.20 5.11
N GLN A 6 -18.41 1.23 5.95
CA GLN A 6 -17.13 1.89 6.17
C GLN A 6 -16.08 0.92 6.71
N LYS A 7 -16.45 0.09 7.67
CA LYS A 7 -15.56 -0.93 8.24
C LYS A 7 -15.11 -1.96 7.18
N LYS A 8 -16.03 -2.37 6.32
CA LYS A 8 -15.72 -3.31 5.23
C LYS A 8 -14.78 -2.70 4.19
N ILE A 9 -15.01 -1.44 3.83
CA ILE A 9 -14.15 -0.71 2.88
C ILE A 9 -12.75 -0.57 3.47
N PHE A 10 -12.65 -0.15 4.73
CA PHE A 10 -11.38 -0.04 5.41
C PHE A 10 -10.65 -1.39 5.48
N ALA A 11 -11.35 -2.46 5.84
CA ALA A 11 -10.79 -3.80 5.90
C ALA A 11 -10.22 -4.24 4.55
N LYS A 12 -10.98 -4.04 3.48
CA LYS A 12 -10.55 -4.38 2.12
C LYS A 12 -9.28 -3.61 1.75
N ASN A 13 -9.26 -2.32 1.99
CA ASN A 13 -8.11 -1.47 1.69
C ASN A 13 -6.89 -1.86 2.52
N LEU A 14 -7.07 -2.08 3.82
CA LEU A 14 -6.00 -2.47 4.71
C LEU A 14 -5.36 -3.79 4.28
N ASN A 15 -6.16 -4.81 4.00
CA ASN A 15 -5.67 -6.09 3.50
C ASN A 15 -4.93 -5.94 2.17
N LYS A 16 -5.42 -5.08 1.29
CA LYS A 16 -4.76 -4.78 0.01
C LYS A 16 -3.34 -4.27 0.22
N TYR A 17 -3.16 -3.28 1.10
CA TYR A 17 -1.84 -2.69 1.32
C TYR A 17 -0.91 -3.61 2.11
N ILE A 18 -1.41 -4.39 3.03
CA ILE A 18 -0.62 -5.43 3.70
C ILE A 18 -0.07 -6.41 2.66
N SER A 19 -0.92 -6.88 1.76
CA SER A 19 -0.54 -7.81 0.71
C SER A 19 0.44 -7.18 -0.29
N LEU A 20 0.18 -5.95 -0.74
CA LEU A 20 1.05 -5.23 -1.69
C LEU A 20 2.46 -5.02 -1.13
N ASN A 21 2.59 -4.88 0.19
CA ASN A 21 3.88 -4.71 0.85
C ASN A 21 4.51 -6.04 1.25
N GLN A 22 3.91 -7.16 0.86
CA GLN A 22 4.39 -8.51 1.15
C GLN A 22 4.59 -8.75 2.65
N LYS A 23 3.69 -8.17 3.45
CA LYS A 23 3.68 -8.29 4.91
C LYS A 23 2.60 -9.25 5.36
N GLN A 24 2.75 -9.75 6.59
CA GLN A 24 1.70 -10.45 7.30
C GLN A 24 1.12 -9.52 8.35
N GLN A 25 -0.12 -9.78 8.78
CA GLN A 25 -0.77 -8.96 9.82
C GLN A 25 0.11 -8.87 11.07
N LYS A 26 0.72 -9.97 11.48
CA LYS A 26 1.58 -10.01 12.66
C LYS A 26 2.77 -9.04 12.53
N GLU A 27 3.39 -9.00 11.35
CA GLU A 27 4.52 -8.11 11.09
C GLU A 27 4.10 -6.64 11.20
N VAL A 28 2.95 -6.29 10.63
CA VAL A 28 2.42 -4.93 10.69
C VAL A 28 2.09 -4.55 12.14
N ALA A 29 1.48 -5.45 12.88
CA ALA A 29 1.16 -5.24 14.29
C ALA A 29 2.43 -4.99 15.11
N ASP A 30 3.44 -5.82 14.92
CA ASP A 30 4.74 -5.69 15.61
C ASP A 30 5.43 -4.36 15.25
N ASP A 31 5.47 -4.02 13.97
CA ASP A 31 6.12 -2.80 13.47
C ASP A 31 5.48 -1.53 14.04
N LEU A 32 4.16 -1.54 14.20
CA LEU A 32 3.40 -0.38 14.66
C LEU A 32 3.08 -0.39 16.16
N GLY A 33 3.46 -1.46 16.85
CA GLY A 33 3.14 -1.59 18.26
C GLY A 33 1.65 -1.73 18.53
N ILE A 34 0.91 -2.34 17.61
CA ILE A 34 -0.53 -2.56 17.71
C ILE A 34 -0.78 -3.99 18.19
N ASN A 35 -1.77 -4.17 19.06
CA ASN A 35 -2.17 -5.51 19.48
C ASN A 35 -2.61 -6.32 18.26
N PRO A 36 -2.06 -7.53 18.04
CA PRO A 36 -2.42 -8.35 16.90
C PRO A 36 -3.91 -8.67 16.78
N THR A 37 -4.59 -8.86 17.90
CA THR A 37 -6.04 -9.10 17.92
C THR A 37 -6.80 -7.88 17.40
N THR A 38 -6.37 -6.68 17.80
CA THR A 38 -6.96 -5.42 17.35
C THR A 38 -6.79 -5.25 15.84
N LEU A 39 -5.59 -5.48 15.34
CA LEU A 39 -5.32 -5.38 13.90
C LEU A 39 -6.16 -6.40 13.12
N ASN A 40 -6.28 -7.62 13.63
CA ASN A 40 -7.11 -8.64 13.01
C ASN A 40 -8.58 -8.22 12.92
N MET A 41 -9.10 -7.57 13.96
CA MET A 41 -10.47 -7.03 13.94
C MET A 41 -10.65 -5.98 12.85
N TRP A 42 -9.67 -5.12 12.65
CA TRP A 42 -9.71 -4.14 11.57
C TRP A 42 -9.67 -4.81 10.18
N CYS A 43 -8.84 -5.82 10.03
CA CYS A 43 -8.71 -6.57 8.76
C CYS A 43 -9.97 -7.39 8.44
N ASN A 44 -10.73 -7.77 9.44
CA ASN A 44 -11.97 -8.55 9.26
C ASN A 44 -13.22 -7.66 9.13
N GLY A 45 -13.09 -6.36 9.27
CA GLY A 45 -14.23 -5.43 9.19
C GLY A 45 -15.10 -5.43 10.44
N ASN A 46 -14.60 -5.92 11.57
CA ASN A 46 -15.32 -5.96 12.84
C ASN A 46 -15.22 -4.64 13.60
N SER A 47 -14.15 -3.89 13.39
CA SER A 47 -13.95 -2.60 14.01
C SER A 47 -13.11 -1.71 13.12
N MET A 48 -13.01 -0.43 13.48
CA MET A 48 -12.25 0.56 12.74
C MET A 48 -11.42 1.39 13.70
N PRO A 49 -10.16 1.72 13.35
CA PRO A 49 -9.33 2.55 14.20
C PRO A 49 -9.79 4.02 14.19
N ASN A 50 -9.33 4.79 15.17
CA ASN A 50 -9.53 6.24 15.16
C ASN A 50 -8.64 6.91 14.09
N VAL A 51 -8.87 8.20 13.85
CA VAL A 51 -8.16 8.97 12.81
C VAL A 51 -6.65 8.95 13.00
N GLY A 52 -6.19 9.06 14.26
CA GLY A 52 -4.75 9.02 14.56
C GLY A 52 -4.09 7.71 14.17
N LYS A 53 -4.76 6.60 14.40
CA LYS A 53 -4.25 5.28 14.02
C LYS A 53 -4.35 5.04 12.53
N ILE A 54 -5.39 5.56 11.87
CA ILE A 54 -5.48 5.53 10.41
C ILE A 54 -4.30 6.28 9.80
N GLN A 55 -3.95 7.45 10.34
CA GLN A 55 -2.79 8.20 9.87
C GLN A 55 -1.49 7.41 10.05
N LYS A 56 -1.35 6.73 11.17
CA LYS A 56 -0.19 5.88 11.45
C LYS A 56 -0.04 4.76 10.43
N LEU A 57 -1.14 4.09 10.10
CA LEU A 57 -1.18 3.05 9.07
C LEU A 57 -0.86 3.63 7.69
N ALA A 58 -1.44 4.78 7.36
CA ALA A 58 -1.17 5.45 6.08
C ALA A 58 0.31 5.81 5.95
N ASP A 59 0.90 6.38 6.98
CA ASP A 59 2.33 6.72 6.99
C ASP A 59 3.20 5.47 6.85
N TYR A 60 2.83 4.39 7.53
CA TYR A 60 3.54 3.12 7.45
C TYR A 60 3.58 2.57 6.03
N PHE A 61 2.44 2.59 5.33
CA PHE A 61 2.33 2.12 3.95
C PHE A 61 2.72 3.17 2.92
N ARG A 62 3.02 4.40 3.35
CA ARG A 62 3.37 5.55 2.48
C ARG A 62 2.25 5.89 1.50
N ILE A 63 1.05 5.98 2.02
CA ILE A 63 -0.17 6.31 1.28
C ILE A 63 -0.92 7.43 1.99
N GLY A 64 -1.96 7.96 1.36
CA GLY A 64 -2.86 8.90 2.00
C GLY A 64 -3.93 8.18 2.83
N LYS A 65 -4.52 8.89 3.80
CA LYS A 65 -5.62 8.34 4.59
C LYS A 65 -6.79 7.90 3.72
N SER A 66 -7.08 8.65 2.67
CA SER A 66 -8.17 8.32 1.74
C SER A 66 -7.94 6.98 1.03
N ASP A 67 -6.70 6.56 0.85
CA ASP A 67 -6.40 5.25 0.27
C ASP A 67 -6.88 4.10 1.16
N LEU A 68 -7.01 4.35 2.46
CA LEU A 68 -7.53 3.36 3.41
C LEU A 68 -9.03 3.50 3.63
N THR A 69 -9.57 4.71 3.57
CA THR A 69 -10.95 5.00 3.98
C THR A 69 -11.95 5.09 2.84
N ASP A 70 -11.49 5.38 1.63
CA ASP A 70 -12.37 5.55 0.48
C ASP A 70 -12.51 4.25 -0.30
N GLU A 71 -13.70 4.03 -0.84
CA GLU A 71 -13.92 2.94 -1.77
C GLU A 71 -13.25 3.27 -3.10
N LYS A 72 -12.34 2.39 -3.51
CA LYS A 72 -11.68 2.49 -4.82
C LYS A 72 -11.96 1.23 -5.59
N GLU A 73 -12.52 1.39 -6.78
CA GLU A 73 -12.69 0.28 -7.69
C GLU A 73 -11.32 -0.17 -8.20
N ASP A 74 -11.13 -1.47 -8.32
CA ASP A 74 -9.98 -2.01 -9.04
C ASP A 74 -10.14 -1.57 -10.49
N SER A 75 -9.37 -0.55 -10.90
CA SER A 75 -9.46 -0.01 -12.24
C SER A 75 -8.69 -0.89 -13.22
N ASP A 76 -9.14 -0.91 -14.48
CA ASP A 76 -8.41 -1.59 -15.55
C ASP A 76 -6.99 -1.04 -15.69
N VAL A 77 -6.78 0.22 -15.32
CA VAL A 77 -5.47 0.88 -15.33
C VAL A 77 -4.52 0.21 -14.35
N ASP A 78 -4.98 -0.12 -13.15
CA ASP A 78 -4.13 -0.79 -12.15
C ASP A 78 -3.73 -2.20 -12.59
N LEU A 79 -4.66 -2.93 -13.21
CA LEU A 79 -4.39 -4.25 -13.76
C LEU A 79 -3.42 -4.17 -14.93
N GLU A 80 -3.60 -3.22 -15.82
CA GLU A 80 -2.70 -2.98 -16.95
C GLU A 80 -1.30 -2.63 -16.46
N PHE A 81 -1.20 -1.73 -15.48
CA PHE A 81 0.08 -1.34 -14.89
C PHE A 81 0.80 -2.55 -14.29
N THR A 82 0.11 -3.33 -13.46
CA THR A 82 0.68 -4.51 -12.81
C THR A 82 1.16 -5.52 -13.85
N ASP A 83 0.35 -5.83 -14.84
CA ASP A 83 0.68 -6.76 -15.89
C ASP A 83 1.90 -6.29 -16.69
N THR A 84 1.93 -5.01 -17.05
CA THR A 84 3.04 -4.41 -17.79
C THR A 84 4.35 -4.49 -16.99
N VAL A 85 4.33 -4.10 -15.72
CA VAL A 85 5.50 -4.14 -14.85
C VAL A 85 6.02 -5.58 -14.72
N MET A 86 5.13 -6.54 -14.49
CA MET A 86 5.51 -7.94 -14.35
C MET A 86 6.14 -8.49 -15.65
N LYS A 87 5.57 -8.18 -16.79
CA LYS A 87 6.11 -8.63 -18.09
C LYS A 87 7.51 -8.09 -18.33
N ILE A 88 7.71 -6.80 -18.07
CA ILE A 88 9.03 -6.17 -18.23
C ILE A 88 10.03 -6.78 -17.25
N ALA A 89 9.66 -6.91 -15.97
CA ALA A 89 10.54 -7.43 -14.93
C ALA A 89 10.96 -8.88 -15.19
N LEU A 90 10.07 -9.70 -15.73
CA LEU A 90 10.38 -11.10 -16.07
C LEU A 90 11.35 -11.22 -17.24
N ASN A 91 11.34 -10.26 -18.15
CA ASN A 91 12.14 -10.29 -19.37
C ASN A 91 13.41 -9.42 -19.30
N ASP A 92 13.47 -8.50 -18.37
CA ASP A 92 14.62 -7.60 -18.20
C ASP A 92 15.11 -7.64 -16.74
N LYS A 93 16.19 -8.38 -16.52
CA LYS A 93 16.77 -8.56 -15.20
C LYS A 93 17.31 -7.25 -14.60
N ARG A 94 17.76 -6.32 -15.44
CA ARG A 94 18.23 -5.00 -14.98
C ARG A 94 17.07 -4.20 -14.42
N PHE A 95 15.94 -4.21 -15.09
CA PHE A 95 14.73 -3.53 -14.61
C PHE A 95 14.24 -4.14 -13.29
N ALA A 96 14.23 -5.47 -13.18
CA ALA A 96 13.87 -6.16 -11.96
C ALA A 96 14.73 -5.72 -10.77
N LYS A 97 16.04 -5.61 -10.98
CA LYS A 97 16.97 -5.11 -9.93
C LYS A 97 16.68 -3.66 -9.56
N ILE A 98 16.37 -2.83 -10.54
CA ILE A 98 16.02 -1.42 -10.31
C ILE A 98 14.74 -1.30 -9.47
N VAL A 99 13.72 -2.09 -9.78
CA VAL A 99 12.46 -2.10 -9.04
C VAL A 99 12.70 -2.49 -7.58
N ILE A 100 13.47 -3.55 -7.35
CA ILE A 100 13.80 -4.00 -5.99
C ILE A 100 14.58 -2.91 -5.24
N ALA A 101 15.59 -2.33 -5.88
CA ALA A 101 16.40 -1.28 -5.28
C ALA A 101 15.55 -0.04 -4.96
N TYR A 102 14.67 0.36 -5.89
CA TYR A 102 13.76 1.49 -5.70
C TYR A 102 12.84 1.26 -4.49
N SER A 103 12.33 0.04 -4.32
CA SER A 103 11.45 -0.28 -3.20
C SER A 103 12.10 -0.09 -1.84
N LYS A 104 13.44 -0.17 -1.78
CA LYS A 104 14.22 -0.01 -0.55
C LYS A 104 14.72 1.42 -0.32
N LEU A 105 14.53 2.31 -1.28
CA LEU A 105 14.99 3.69 -1.16
C LEU A 105 14.12 4.50 -0.22
N GLN A 106 14.73 5.49 0.43
CA GLN A 106 14.02 6.49 1.19
C GLN A 106 13.31 7.47 0.24
N THR A 107 12.31 8.18 0.75
CA THR A 107 11.45 9.04 -0.04
C THR A 107 12.22 10.10 -0.81
N ASP A 108 13.23 10.74 -0.20
CA ASP A 108 14.05 11.76 -0.84
C ASP A 108 14.76 11.25 -2.09
N LYS A 109 15.30 10.03 -2.04
CA LYS A 109 15.97 9.42 -3.19
C LYS A 109 14.99 8.96 -4.26
N ARG A 110 13.80 8.48 -3.85
CA ARG A 110 12.73 8.15 -4.79
C ARG A 110 12.27 9.37 -5.57
N ASP A 111 12.13 10.51 -4.87
CA ASP A 111 11.73 11.77 -5.49
C ASP A 111 12.73 12.23 -6.54
N LEU A 112 14.03 12.10 -6.25
CA LEU A 112 15.09 12.42 -7.22
C LEU A 112 14.97 11.58 -8.49
N ILE A 113 14.70 10.29 -8.35
CA ILE A 113 14.55 9.39 -9.51
C ILE A 113 13.30 9.76 -10.30
N CYS A 114 12.19 9.99 -9.63
CA CYS A 114 10.94 10.38 -10.29
C CYS A 114 11.08 11.72 -11.00
N ASP A 115 11.71 12.71 -10.38
CA ASP A 115 11.96 14.03 -10.97
C ASP A 115 12.83 13.91 -12.21
N PHE A 116 13.88 13.10 -12.15
CA PHE A 116 14.73 12.82 -13.30
C PHE A 116 13.92 12.23 -14.46
N PHE A 117 13.10 11.25 -14.16
CA PHE A 117 12.29 10.57 -15.17
C PHE A 117 11.30 11.54 -15.83
N GLU A 118 10.60 12.33 -15.03
CA GLU A 118 9.64 13.32 -15.52
C GLU A 118 10.32 14.35 -16.41
N LYS A 119 11.51 14.80 -16.02
CA LYS A 119 12.22 15.89 -16.69
C LYS A 119 12.89 15.45 -18.00
N PHE A 120 13.46 14.25 -18.04
CA PHE A 120 14.33 13.83 -19.14
C PHE A 120 13.73 12.73 -20.03
N ILE A 121 12.69 12.04 -19.59
CA ILE A 121 12.16 10.85 -20.29
C ILE A 121 10.69 11.05 -20.68
N LEU A 122 9.90 11.64 -19.81
CA LEU A 122 8.48 11.94 -20.08
C LEU A 122 8.31 13.36 -20.76
#